data_cf14a41229cccaa94c9057e567d7bd2f
#
_entry.id   cf14a41229cccaa94c9057e567d7bd2f
#
_cell.length_a   1.000
_cell.length_b   1.000
_cell.length_c   1.000
_cell.angle_alpha   90.00
_cell.angle_beta   90.00
_cell.angle_gamma   90.00
#
_symmetry.space_group_name_H-M   'P 1'
#
loop_
_entity.id
_entity.type
_entity.pdbx_description
1 polymer ?
#
loop_
_entity_poly.entity_id
_entity_poly.type
_entity_poly.pdbx_seq_one_letter_code
_entity_poly.pdbx_strand_id
1 'polypeptide(L)'
;MSKFKLGACCSVVGCSLRPGTNLLSEIKAFRFPKTKNHRDAWIAAVKREGWIPTSNSRICSTHFISGKPSDDPLNPDYIPSKLPHRPDTSRKMDRYQRSLRRASEVSEMSIGVQPTEEVQDMDIDVTQVKSFNDMCVGTDLTMSDIEDMQKLNTSYKEQVRSLDSKVQTLTCERKQLKSDVDLNDDQIIHFYTGLRSSKVFFALLTYLTTAWSPRTQSPPTPLQFYLVLMKLRLGLTHKDLAFRFHCSCATISAIFHDWLNVMTQRFSSLIHWPSREEIKKNLPALFKSPPFNSVRCIIDCSEIFIDRPTSLSARTMTYSNYKSHNTIKFLVGISPTGSITFLSQSWGGRASDKTITKSSGLIDLLEEGDIVMADRGFSFPEYFAAKGVQLLIPASTRGKTQLSGQEVSVSRQMSRLRIHVENAIGRIKKYCILRQTLPINLVKRRSKDTVATVDKILLEPKGPTPTIVFNGSPVPLEAESVIINMNIKRGRH
;
A
#
# COMPACT_ATOMS: atom_id res chain seq x y z
N MET A 1 -50.69 19.80 44.74
CA MET A 1 -50.43 19.18 43.41
C MET A 1 -49.46 20.05 42.64
N SER A 2 -48.17 19.62 42.62
CA SER A 2 -47.11 20.34 41.94
C SER A 2 -47.24 20.12 40.42
N LYS A 3 -47.40 21.20 39.64
CA LYS A 3 -47.45 21.17 38.16
C LYS A 3 -46.07 20.74 37.64
N PHE A 4 -45.94 19.50 37.22
CA PHE A 4 -44.77 19.06 36.46
C PHE A 4 -44.67 19.85 35.18
N LYS A 5 -43.65 20.72 35.03
CA LYS A 5 -43.31 21.37 33.78
C LYS A 5 -42.78 20.30 32.84
N LEU A 6 -43.57 19.96 31.82
CA LEU A 6 -43.12 19.11 30.72
C LEU A 6 -41.83 19.70 30.11
N GLY A 7 -40.73 18.98 30.20
CA GLY A 7 -39.45 19.38 29.59
C GLY A 7 -39.58 19.56 28.06
N ALA A 8 -38.80 20.49 27.50
CA ALA A 8 -38.77 20.74 26.07
C ALA A 8 -38.36 19.48 25.28
N CYS A 9 -39.04 19.19 24.17
CA CYS A 9 -38.69 18.09 23.28
C CYS A 9 -37.31 18.31 22.63
N CYS A 10 -36.60 17.22 22.30
CA CYS A 10 -35.40 17.29 21.51
C CYS A 10 -35.69 17.87 20.10
N SER A 11 -34.81 18.76 19.63
CA SER A 11 -34.96 19.41 18.31
C SER A 11 -34.54 18.58 17.12
N VAL A 12 -33.97 17.40 17.35
CA VAL A 12 -33.55 16.47 16.29
C VAL A 12 -34.77 15.77 15.72
N VAL A 13 -34.92 15.77 14.39
CA VAL A 13 -36.03 15.12 13.68
C VAL A 13 -36.02 13.61 13.97
N GLY A 14 -37.20 13.07 14.33
CA GLY A 14 -37.36 11.64 14.70
C GLY A 14 -36.95 11.30 16.14
N CYS A 15 -36.48 12.24 16.95
CA CYS A 15 -36.20 12.02 18.36
C CYS A 15 -37.43 12.33 19.24
N SER A 16 -37.98 11.29 19.87
CA SER A 16 -39.13 11.41 20.78
C SER A 16 -38.75 11.61 22.26
N LEU A 17 -37.44 11.66 22.57
CA LEU A 17 -36.93 11.72 23.94
C LEU A 17 -37.20 13.10 24.57
N ARG A 18 -37.78 13.08 25.77
CA ARG A 18 -38.02 14.28 26.61
C ARG A 18 -37.30 14.12 27.93
N PRO A 19 -36.44 15.06 28.35
CA PRO A 19 -35.83 15.04 29.68
C PRO A 19 -36.88 15.00 30.76
N GLY A 20 -36.73 14.08 31.73
CA GLY A 20 -37.61 13.97 32.90
C GLY A 20 -38.86 13.09 32.73
N THR A 21 -39.06 12.46 31.54
CA THR A 21 -40.23 11.57 31.33
C THR A 21 -39.87 10.07 31.34
N ASN A 22 -38.62 9.71 31.17
CA ASN A 22 -38.15 8.32 31.22
C ASN A 22 -37.48 8.03 32.58
N LEU A 23 -38.13 7.23 33.40
CA LEU A 23 -37.68 6.84 34.75
C LEU A 23 -36.40 6.01 34.80
N LEU A 24 -35.83 5.58 33.66
CA LEU A 24 -34.68 4.67 33.57
C LEU A 24 -33.41 5.23 32.96
N SER A 25 -33.39 6.48 32.50
CA SER A 25 -32.18 7.08 31.93
C SER A 25 -32.05 8.56 32.32
N GLU A 26 -30.88 8.93 32.85
CA GLU A 26 -30.50 10.34 33.09
C GLU A 26 -30.26 11.10 31.77
N ILE A 27 -31.31 11.27 30.96
CA ILE A 27 -31.22 12.00 29.73
C ILE A 27 -31.14 13.50 30.01
N LYS A 28 -30.01 14.13 29.70
CA LYS A 28 -29.81 15.57 29.83
C LYS A 28 -30.16 16.25 28.52
N ALA A 29 -30.59 17.52 28.58
CA ALA A 29 -30.91 18.35 27.42
C ALA A 29 -30.08 19.63 27.41
N PHE A 30 -29.39 19.88 26.31
CA PHE A 30 -28.45 20.98 26.14
C PHE A 30 -29.05 22.08 25.25
N ARG A 31 -28.80 23.35 25.60
CA ARG A 31 -29.17 24.51 24.82
C ARG A 31 -28.23 24.64 23.62
N PHE A 32 -28.70 25.28 22.56
CA PHE A 32 -27.82 25.68 21.47
C PHE A 32 -26.78 26.67 21.96
N PRO A 33 -25.52 26.58 21.47
CA PRO A 33 -24.44 27.48 21.86
C PRO A 33 -24.77 28.95 21.63
N LYS A 34 -24.19 29.83 22.45
CA LYS A 34 -24.38 31.27 22.34
C LYS A 34 -23.54 31.85 21.20
N THR A 35 -22.35 31.33 20.96
CA THR A 35 -21.44 31.76 19.90
C THR A 35 -22.03 31.45 18.53
N LYS A 36 -22.03 32.43 17.62
CA LYS A 36 -22.69 32.32 16.31
C LYS A 36 -22.15 31.10 15.52
N ASN A 37 -20.87 31.01 15.33
CA ASN A 37 -20.25 29.92 14.53
C ASN A 37 -20.57 28.53 15.05
N HIS A 38 -20.51 28.31 16.37
CA HIS A 38 -20.83 27.01 16.99
C HIS A 38 -22.34 26.72 16.90
N ARG A 39 -23.19 27.74 17.06
CA ARG A 39 -24.63 27.60 16.90
C ARG A 39 -25.04 27.25 15.47
N ASP A 40 -24.44 27.90 14.48
CA ASP A 40 -24.70 27.65 13.06
C ASP A 40 -24.25 26.23 12.68
N ALA A 41 -23.14 25.77 13.22
CA ALA A 41 -22.68 24.40 13.05
C ALA A 41 -23.66 23.35 13.62
N TRP A 42 -24.29 23.63 14.76
CA TRP A 42 -25.34 22.75 15.33
C TRP A 42 -26.61 22.77 14.46
N ILE A 43 -27.03 23.94 13.95
CA ILE A 43 -28.18 24.07 13.06
C ILE A 43 -27.96 23.26 11.79
N ALA A 44 -26.78 23.41 11.17
CA ALA A 44 -26.40 22.67 9.99
C ALA A 44 -26.34 21.16 10.24
N ALA A 45 -25.92 20.75 11.45
CA ALA A 45 -25.86 19.33 11.84
C ALA A 45 -27.24 18.70 11.94
N VAL A 46 -28.22 19.39 12.50
CA VAL A 46 -29.61 18.91 12.69
C VAL A 46 -30.35 18.76 11.36
N LYS A 47 -29.96 19.49 10.31
CA LYS A 47 -30.57 19.48 8.96
C LYS A 47 -32.09 19.59 8.93
N ARG A 48 -32.66 20.51 9.74
CA ARG A 48 -34.08 20.77 9.77
C ARG A 48 -34.38 21.94 8.85
N GLU A 49 -35.03 21.67 7.74
CA GLU A 49 -35.30 22.64 6.68
C GLU A 49 -36.23 23.79 7.16
N GLY A 50 -35.90 25.05 6.86
CA GLY A 50 -36.69 26.23 7.21
C GLY A 50 -36.84 26.52 8.73
N TRP A 51 -36.04 25.85 9.61
CA TRP A 51 -36.19 25.96 11.04
C TRP A 51 -35.06 26.76 11.72
N ILE A 52 -35.43 27.66 12.59
CA ILE A 52 -34.50 28.46 13.42
C ILE A 52 -34.72 28.09 14.89
N PRO A 53 -33.62 27.75 15.65
CA PRO A 53 -33.76 27.39 17.04
C PRO A 53 -34.17 28.60 17.90
N THR A 54 -35.18 28.41 18.77
CA THR A 54 -35.61 29.36 19.78
C THR A 54 -34.78 29.19 21.08
N SER A 55 -34.97 30.11 22.04
CA SER A 55 -34.38 30.03 23.38
C SER A 55 -34.71 28.73 24.13
N ASN A 56 -35.84 28.10 23.75
CA ASN A 56 -36.31 26.82 24.34
C ASN A 56 -35.87 25.59 23.57
N SER A 57 -35.24 25.73 22.41
CA SER A 57 -34.72 24.58 21.64
C SER A 57 -33.60 23.87 22.37
N ARG A 58 -33.64 22.53 22.40
CA ARG A 58 -32.71 21.68 23.12
C ARG A 58 -32.33 20.47 22.27
N ILE A 59 -31.15 19.94 22.50
CA ILE A 59 -30.70 18.62 21.97
C ILE A 59 -30.38 17.70 23.15
N CYS A 60 -30.89 16.48 23.13
CA CYS A 60 -30.68 15.54 24.23
C CYS A 60 -29.28 14.90 24.19
N SER A 61 -28.81 14.41 25.33
CA SER A 61 -27.48 13.81 25.52
C SER A 61 -27.20 12.61 24.59
N THR A 62 -28.22 11.92 24.11
CA THR A 62 -28.07 10.74 23.24
C THR A 62 -27.51 11.06 21.86
N HIS A 63 -27.52 12.34 21.45
CA HIS A 63 -26.96 12.79 20.18
C HIS A 63 -25.48 13.17 20.25
N PHE A 64 -24.84 13.01 21.40
CA PHE A 64 -23.40 13.19 21.60
C PHE A 64 -22.75 11.85 21.95
N ILE A 65 -21.52 11.63 21.49
CA ILE A 65 -20.79 10.37 21.70
C ILE A 65 -20.49 10.20 23.19
N SER A 66 -19.98 11.26 23.84
CA SER A 66 -19.68 11.30 25.28
C SER A 66 -20.89 11.61 26.17
N GLY A 67 -22.09 11.81 25.58
CA GLY A 67 -23.30 12.20 26.30
C GLY A 67 -23.38 13.69 26.68
N LYS A 68 -22.41 14.52 26.26
CA LYS A 68 -22.38 15.98 26.48
C LYS A 68 -21.69 16.70 25.32
N PRO A 69 -22.09 17.97 25.03
CA PRO A 69 -21.38 18.77 24.03
C PRO A 69 -20.00 19.20 24.53
N SER A 70 -19.10 19.52 23.62
CA SER A 70 -17.77 20.07 23.87
C SER A 70 -17.66 21.46 23.24
N ASP A 71 -16.90 22.34 23.87
CA ASP A 71 -16.55 23.66 23.31
C ASP A 71 -15.28 23.64 22.46
N ASP A 72 -14.53 22.52 22.47
CA ASP A 72 -13.33 22.34 21.63
C ASP A 72 -13.71 21.99 20.19
N PRO A 73 -13.36 22.85 19.20
CA PRO A 73 -13.66 22.62 17.78
C PRO A 73 -13.11 21.31 17.21
N LEU A 74 -12.05 20.76 17.80
CA LEU A 74 -11.43 19.49 17.38
C LEU A 74 -12.15 18.26 17.94
N ASN A 75 -12.95 18.45 19.00
CA ASN A 75 -13.70 17.36 19.62
C ASN A 75 -14.89 16.94 18.72
N PRO A 76 -15.10 15.63 18.47
CA PRO A 76 -16.25 15.13 17.73
C PRO A 76 -17.62 15.57 18.29
N ASP A 77 -17.71 15.84 19.59
CA ASP A 77 -18.93 16.32 20.25
C ASP A 77 -19.06 17.86 20.28
N TYR A 78 -18.19 18.59 19.53
CA TYR A 78 -18.39 20.01 19.24
C TYR A 78 -19.74 20.27 18.55
N ILE A 79 -20.18 19.31 17.71
CA ILE A 79 -21.51 19.29 17.09
C ILE A 79 -22.21 17.98 17.42
N PRO A 80 -23.56 17.93 17.40
CA PRO A 80 -24.29 16.67 17.57
C PRO A 80 -23.84 15.63 16.55
N SER A 81 -23.32 14.52 17.03
CA SER A 81 -22.63 13.52 16.19
C SER A 81 -23.49 12.30 15.88
N LYS A 82 -24.36 11.87 16.81
CA LYS A 82 -25.27 10.73 16.65
C LYS A 82 -26.62 11.21 16.12
N LEU A 83 -26.76 11.28 14.82
CA LEU A 83 -27.97 11.74 14.13
C LEU A 83 -28.46 10.68 13.12
N PRO A 84 -29.79 10.50 12.90
CA PRO A 84 -30.34 9.45 12.03
C PRO A 84 -29.81 9.45 10.60
N HIS A 85 -29.43 10.63 10.10
CA HIS A 85 -28.92 10.82 8.74
C HIS A 85 -27.37 10.80 8.63
N ARG A 86 -26.66 10.50 9.72
CA ARG A 86 -25.19 10.42 9.74
C ARG A 86 -24.72 8.98 10.00
N PRO A 87 -23.65 8.52 9.33
CA PRO A 87 -23.05 7.24 9.65
C PRO A 87 -22.49 7.24 11.08
N ASP A 88 -22.30 6.05 11.65
CA ASP A 88 -21.75 5.89 13.01
C ASP A 88 -20.42 6.64 13.18
N THR A 89 -20.40 7.53 14.16
CA THR A 89 -19.29 8.44 14.44
C THR A 89 -18.47 8.06 15.67
N SER A 90 -18.75 6.92 16.32
CA SER A 90 -18.04 6.42 17.51
C SER A 90 -16.52 6.37 17.32
N ARG A 91 -16.06 5.91 16.15
CA ARG A 91 -14.62 5.88 15.80
C ARG A 91 -13.95 7.26 15.75
N LYS A 92 -14.70 8.35 15.68
CA LYS A 92 -14.13 9.70 15.68
C LYS A 92 -13.66 10.08 17.08
N MET A 93 -14.37 9.66 18.13
CA MET A 93 -13.95 9.89 19.50
C MET A 93 -12.65 9.14 19.84
N ASP A 94 -12.49 7.92 19.35
CA ASP A 94 -11.26 7.15 19.55
C ASP A 94 -10.05 7.81 18.87
N ARG A 95 -10.27 8.45 17.71
CA ARG A 95 -9.23 9.24 17.02
C ARG A 95 -8.85 10.49 17.79
N TYR A 96 -9.84 11.21 18.30
CA TYR A 96 -9.63 12.42 19.09
C TYR A 96 -8.90 12.10 20.39
N GLN A 97 -9.32 11.06 21.15
CA GLN A 97 -8.64 10.63 22.35
C GLN A 97 -7.18 10.20 22.08
N ARG A 98 -6.93 9.51 20.97
CA ARG A 98 -5.56 9.17 20.56
C ARG A 98 -4.74 10.40 20.20
N SER A 99 -5.32 11.43 19.59
CA SER A 99 -4.61 12.68 19.31
C SER A 99 -4.26 13.44 20.58
N LEU A 100 -5.17 13.47 21.58
CA LEU A 100 -4.91 14.07 22.89
C LEU A 100 -3.79 13.33 23.64
N ARG A 101 -3.81 11.99 23.67
CA ARG A 101 -2.73 11.20 24.30
C ARG A 101 -1.38 11.47 23.65
N ARG A 102 -1.33 11.56 22.34
CA ARG A 102 -0.08 11.93 21.63
C ARG A 102 0.38 13.35 21.95
N ALA A 103 -0.55 14.28 22.14
CA ALA A 103 -0.22 15.64 22.51
C ALA A 103 0.29 15.71 23.96
N SER A 104 -0.29 14.93 24.89
CA SER A 104 0.18 14.82 26.28
C SER A 104 1.53 14.10 26.37
N GLU A 105 1.73 13.01 25.62
CA GLU A 105 3.01 12.29 25.53
C GLU A 105 4.15 13.19 24.98
N VAL A 106 3.83 14.07 24.03
CA VAL A 106 4.80 15.08 23.52
C VAL A 106 5.06 16.16 24.58
N SER A 107 4.07 16.53 25.41
CA SER A 107 4.21 17.47 26.49
C SER A 107 5.00 16.88 27.66
N GLU A 108 4.80 15.61 27.99
CA GLU A 108 5.53 14.91 29.06
C GLU A 108 6.99 14.59 28.66
N MET A 109 7.27 14.37 27.38
CA MET A 109 8.65 14.25 26.86
C MET A 109 9.41 15.59 26.86
N SER A 110 8.72 16.73 27.03
CA SER A 110 9.31 18.06 27.11
C SER A 110 9.65 18.50 28.56
N ILE A 111 9.29 17.71 29.58
CA ILE A 111 9.53 18.00 31.00
C ILE A 111 10.54 17.00 31.55
N GLY A 112 11.74 17.05 30.99
CA GLY A 112 12.90 16.30 31.46
C GLY A 112 14.15 17.19 31.58
N VAL A 113 13.96 18.49 31.75
CA VAL A 113 15.05 19.42 32.13
C VAL A 113 14.71 19.94 33.51
N GLN A 114 15.54 19.58 34.49
CA GLN A 114 15.44 20.14 35.85
C GLN A 114 15.56 21.66 35.79
N PRO A 115 14.72 22.41 36.54
CA PRO A 115 14.84 23.83 36.64
C PRO A 115 15.99 24.16 37.57
N THR A 116 17.07 24.73 37.02
CA THR A 116 18.00 25.51 37.80
C THR A 116 17.64 26.98 37.67
N GLU A 117 17.43 27.56 38.83
CA GLU A 117 17.36 28.98 39.15
C GLU A 117 16.05 29.74 38.91
N GLU A 118 15.57 30.18 40.03
CA GLU A 118 14.41 31.01 40.31
C GLU A 118 14.44 32.28 39.47
N VAL A 119 13.46 32.42 38.58
CA VAL A 119 13.07 33.74 38.10
C VAL A 119 11.97 34.21 39.07
N GLN A 120 12.30 35.19 39.89
CA GLN A 120 11.37 35.89 40.75
C GLN A 120 10.21 36.41 39.94
N ASP A 121 9.01 36.01 40.31
CA ASP A 121 7.77 36.61 39.86
C ASP A 121 7.79 38.10 40.18
N MET A 122 7.88 38.93 39.17
CA MET A 122 7.49 40.33 39.29
C MET A 122 6.00 40.42 39.12
N ASP A 123 5.31 40.48 40.26
CA ASP A 123 3.88 40.83 40.33
C ASP A 123 3.69 42.21 39.66
N ILE A 124 3.11 42.18 38.47
CA ILE A 124 2.60 43.40 37.84
C ILE A 124 1.22 43.64 38.43
N ASP A 125 1.17 44.58 39.39
CA ASP A 125 -0.01 45.12 40.00
C ASP A 125 -0.89 45.83 38.94
N VAL A 126 -1.97 45.18 38.52
CA VAL A 126 -2.94 45.61 37.46
C VAL A 126 -3.96 46.59 38.03
N THR A 127 -3.77 47.18 39.20
CA THR A 127 -4.79 48.05 39.86
C THR A 127 -4.59 49.53 39.78
N GLN A 128 -3.89 50.06 38.76
CA GLN A 128 -3.93 51.51 38.46
C GLN A 128 -4.19 51.82 37.01
N VAL A 129 -5.43 51.56 36.56
CA VAL A 129 -5.92 52.21 35.35
C VAL A 129 -6.55 53.52 35.77
N LYS A 130 -5.74 54.61 35.79
CA LYS A 130 -6.30 55.95 35.78
C LYS A 130 -6.89 56.27 34.43
N SER A 131 -8.16 56.68 34.43
CA SER A 131 -8.83 57.22 33.27
C SER A 131 -8.09 58.42 32.72
N PHE A 132 -7.51 58.32 31.52
CA PHE A 132 -7.01 59.43 30.76
C PHE A 132 -8.01 59.75 29.62
N ASN A 133 -8.78 60.81 29.84
CA ASN A 133 -9.34 61.61 28.77
C ASN A 133 -8.26 62.63 28.44
N ASP A 134 -7.46 62.38 27.42
CA ASP A 134 -6.85 63.46 26.60
C ASP A 134 -6.24 62.86 25.35
N MET A 135 -6.65 63.37 24.21
CA MET A 135 -6.03 63.13 22.92
C MET A 135 -4.70 63.84 22.86
N CYS A 136 -3.62 63.18 23.17
CA CYS A 136 -2.26 63.58 22.76
C CYS A 136 -1.69 62.52 21.85
N VAL A 137 -1.49 62.89 20.60
CA VAL A 137 -0.73 62.14 19.60
C VAL A 137 0.77 62.31 19.99
N GLY A 138 1.23 61.47 20.90
CA GLY A 138 2.64 61.37 21.29
C GLY A 138 2.84 60.03 21.98
N THR A 139 3.78 59.25 21.51
CA THR A 139 4.19 58.03 22.19
C THR A 139 4.90 58.46 23.50
N ASP A 140 4.35 58.06 24.65
CA ASP A 140 4.97 58.26 25.97
C ASP A 140 6.28 57.47 26.19
N LEU A 141 6.86 56.97 25.11
CA LEU A 141 8.12 56.21 25.11
C LEU A 141 9.29 57.22 25.19
N THR A 142 10.06 57.07 26.23
CA THR A 142 11.33 57.77 26.36
C THR A 142 12.40 57.15 25.46
N MET A 143 13.46 57.91 25.15
CA MET A 143 14.61 57.36 24.40
C MET A 143 15.22 56.15 25.11
N SER A 144 15.18 56.09 26.43
CA SER A 144 15.62 54.96 27.25
C SER A 144 14.75 53.73 27.00
N ASP A 145 13.43 53.87 26.90
CA ASP A 145 12.52 52.74 26.62
C ASP A 145 12.76 52.18 25.23
N ILE A 146 13.06 53.03 24.26
CA ILE A 146 13.43 52.61 22.90
C ILE A 146 14.72 51.82 22.88
N GLU A 147 15.76 52.30 23.61
CA GLU A 147 17.03 51.58 23.73
C GLU A 147 16.87 50.22 24.41
N ASP A 148 16.09 50.16 25.48
CA ASP A 148 15.84 48.89 26.18
C ASP A 148 15.00 47.91 25.32
N MET A 149 14.01 48.37 24.58
CA MET A 149 13.31 47.53 23.57
C MET A 149 14.26 47.09 22.46
N GLN A 150 15.19 47.90 22.03
CA GLN A 150 16.21 47.51 21.04
C GLN A 150 17.16 46.45 21.58
N LYS A 151 17.61 46.57 22.83
CA LYS A 151 18.43 45.57 23.51
C LYS A 151 17.70 44.25 23.65
N LEU A 152 16.43 44.31 24.08
CA LEU A 152 15.56 43.13 24.21
C LEU A 152 15.35 42.45 22.84
N ASN A 153 15.09 43.23 21.80
CA ASN A 153 14.90 42.72 20.44
C ASN A 153 16.16 42.05 19.87
N THR A 154 17.35 42.64 20.16
CA THR A 154 18.63 42.01 19.79
C THR A 154 18.83 40.68 20.53
N SER A 155 18.56 40.62 21.82
CA SER A 155 18.63 39.41 22.62
C SER A 155 17.69 38.32 22.09
N TYR A 156 16.43 38.64 21.80
CA TYR A 156 15.50 37.69 21.20
C TYR A 156 15.94 37.21 19.81
N LYS A 157 16.49 38.08 18.98
CA LYS A 157 17.04 37.68 17.68
C LYS A 157 18.20 36.70 17.82
N GLU A 158 19.06 36.86 18.81
CA GLU A 158 20.12 35.90 19.10
C GLU A 158 19.60 34.56 19.61
N GLN A 159 18.60 34.59 20.50
CA GLN A 159 17.91 33.37 20.94
C GLN A 159 17.25 32.60 19.79
N VAL A 160 16.55 33.30 18.90
CA VAL A 160 15.93 32.69 17.72
C VAL A 160 17.00 32.04 16.83
N ARG A 161 18.12 32.73 16.56
CA ARG A 161 19.24 32.18 15.79
C ARG A 161 19.83 30.92 16.44
N SER A 162 19.99 30.94 17.76
CA SER A 162 20.51 29.80 18.53
C SER A 162 19.53 28.61 18.45
N LEU A 163 18.23 28.86 18.58
CA LEU A 163 17.20 27.83 18.45
C LEU A 163 17.13 27.27 17.03
N ASP A 164 17.21 28.11 16.01
CA ASP A 164 17.25 27.67 14.62
C ASP A 164 18.45 26.76 14.33
N SER A 165 19.62 27.11 14.83
CA SER A 165 20.80 26.27 14.68
C SER A 165 20.65 24.92 15.41
N LYS A 166 20.06 24.90 16.62
CA LYS A 166 19.72 23.64 17.33
C LYS A 166 18.70 22.80 16.56
N VAL A 167 17.67 23.42 16.02
CA VAL A 167 16.67 22.72 15.18
C VAL A 167 17.32 22.13 13.93
N GLN A 168 18.24 22.85 13.30
CA GLN A 168 18.98 22.33 12.15
C GLN A 168 19.86 21.14 12.54
N THR A 169 20.60 21.25 13.65
CA THR A 169 21.45 20.15 14.17
C THR A 169 20.62 18.92 14.50
N LEU A 170 19.54 19.06 15.28
CA LEU A 170 18.65 17.97 15.63
C LEU A 170 17.93 17.37 14.40
N THR A 171 17.65 18.19 13.41
CA THR A 171 17.07 17.73 12.15
C THR A 171 18.09 16.91 11.35
N CYS A 172 19.36 17.29 11.35
CA CYS A 172 20.45 16.52 10.76
C CYS A 172 20.68 15.19 11.49
N GLU A 173 20.77 15.22 12.82
CA GLU A 173 20.89 14.01 13.65
C GLU A 173 19.70 13.08 13.45
N ARG A 174 18.49 13.62 13.44
CA ARG A 174 17.28 12.83 13.12
C ARG A 174 17.31 12.23 11.72
N LYS A 175 17.88 12.93 10.74
CA LYS A 175 18.10 12.39 9.38
C LYS A 175 19.14 11.27 9.39
N GLN A 176 20.25 11.44 10.13
CA GLN A 176 21.28 10.41 10.28
C GLN A 176 20.77 9.18 11.00
N LEU A 177 20.04 9.33 12.12
CA LEU A 177 19.41 8.22 12.84
C LEU A 177 18.29 7.50 12.03
N LYS A 178 17.72 8.14 11.02
CA LYS A 178 16.69 7.53 10.16
C LYS A 178 17.23 6.75 8.97
N SER A 179 18.50 6.81 8.66
CA SER A 179 19.09 6.19 7.47
C SER A 179 20.20 5.18 7.79
N ASP A 180 20.01 4.33 8.81
CA ASP A 180 20.97 3.25 9.12
C ASP A 180 21.03 2.14 8.04
N VAL A 181 20.35 2.33 6.91
CA VAL A 181 20.43 1.40 5.79
C VAL A 181 21.41 1.94 4.75
N ASP A 182 22.59 1.34 4.69
CA ASP A 182 23.52 1.64 3.60
C ASP A 182 23.04 1.00 2.30
N LEU A 183 22.41 1.84 1.45
CA LEU A 183 21.93 1.41 0.13
C LEU A 183 23.07 1.18 -0.88
N ASN A 184 24.32 1.47 -0.54
CA ASN A 184 25.49 1.19 -1.38
C ASN A 184 26.08 -0.19 -1.09
N ASP A 185 25.71 -0.82 0.02
CA ASP A 185 26.16 -2.20 0.34
C ASP A 185 25.40 -3.22 -0.51
N ASP A 186 26.12 -3.89 -1.40
CA ASP A 186 25.56 -4.90 -2.29
C ASP A 186 25.00 -6.12 -1.52
N GLN A 187 25.55 -6.48 -0.36
CA GLN A 187 25.05 -7.58 0.46
C GLN A 187 23.71 -7.23 1.10
N ILE A 188 23.59 -6.03 1.64
CA ILE A 188 22.34 -5.50 2.20
C ILE A 188 21.26 -5.44 1.12
N ILE A 189 21.57 -4.85 -0.03
CA ILE A 189 20.66 -4.78 -1.17
C ILE A 189 20.23 -6.16 -1.61
N HIS A 190 21.18 -7.09 -1.79
CA HIS A 190 20.87 -8.45 -2.22
C HIS A 190 19.96 -9.19 -1.24
N PHE A 191 20.27 -9.12 0.04
CA PHE A 191 19.49 -9.79 1.08
C PHE A 191 18.05 -9.30 1.15
N TYR A 192 17.88 -8.00 1.27
CA TYR A 192 16.57 -7.39 1.52
C TYR A 192 15.72 -7.20 0.28
N THR A 193 16.32 -6.97 -0.87
CA THR A 193 15.58 -6.70 -2.12
C THR A 193 15.66 -7.87 -3.11
N GLY A 194 16.71 -8.68 -3.02
CA GLY A 194 17.05 -9.74 -3.97
C GLY A 194 17.78 -9.21 -5.22
N LEU A 195 17.98 -7.89 -5.38
CA LEU A 195 18.76 -7.31 -6.46
C LEU A 195 20.24 -7.67 -6.30
N ARG A 196 20.97 -7.81 -7.42
CA ARG A 196 22.36 -8.27 -7.39
C ARG A 196 23.34 -7.26 -6.78
N SER A 197 23.05 -5.98 -6.98
CA SER A 197 23.93 -4.90 -6.54
C SER A 197 23.18 -3.59 -6.36
N SER A 198 23.79 -2.67 -5.64
CA SER A 198 23.35 -1.29 -5.48
C SER A 198 23.26 -0.56 -6.81
N LYS A 199 24.17 -0.83 -7.75
CA LYS A 199 24.12 -0.26 -9.12
C LYS A 199 22.81 -0.60 -9.82
N VAL A 200 22.37 -1.86 -9.76
CA VAL A 200 21.08 -2.30 -10.33
C VAL A 200 19.91 -1.64 -9.60
N PHE A 201 20.00 -1.52 -8.27
CA PHE A 201 18.98 -0.83 -7.49
C PHE A 201 18.79 0.62 -7.94
N PHE A 202 19.88 1.38 -8.04
CA PHE A 202 19.80 2.79 -8.45
C PHE A 202 19.43 2.97 -9.93
N ALA A 203 19.86 2.08 -10.82
CA ALA A 203 19.45 2.10 -12.22
C ALA A 203 17.93 1.91 -12.35
N LEU A 204 17.35 0.94 -11.64
CA LEU A 204 15.91 0.71 -11.61
C LEU A 204 15.16 1.89 -10.98
N LEU A 205 15.67 2.42 -9.88
CA LEU A 205 15.10 3.59 -9.23
C LEU A 205 15.04 4.78 -10.20
N THR A 206 16.15 5.10 -10.87
CA THR A 206 16.22 6.17 -11.86
C THR A 206 15.22 5.93 -13.00
N TYR A 207 15.18 4.72 -13.55
CA TYR A 207 14.21 4.36 -14.59
C TYR A 207 12.76 4.58 -14.17
N LEU A 208 12.40 4.19 -12.94
CA LEU A 208 11.04 4.35 -12.43
C LEU A 208 10.69 5.81 -12.16
N THR A 209 11.66 6.63 -11.71
CA THR A 209 11.43 8.03 -11.30
C THR A 209 11.60 9.05 -12.41
N THR A 210 12.09 8.67 -13.59
CA THR A 210 12.33 9.60 -14.72
C THR A 210 11.10 10.41 -15.14
N ALA A 211 9.89 9.83 -15.06
CA ALA A 211 8.65 10.51 -15.43
C ALA A 211 7.55 10.34 -14.35
N TRP A 212 7.95 10.04 -13.13
CA TRP A 212 7.04 9.88 -12.01
C TRP A 212 7.74 10.21 -10.69
N SER A 213 7.02 10.85 -9.79
CA SER A 213 7.47 11.14 -8.43
C SER A 213 6.46 10.60 -7.41
N PRO A 214 6.93 10.06 -6.26
CA PRO A 214 6.04 9.64 -5.19
C PRO A 214 5.19 10.78 -4.66
N ARG A 215 3.94 10.49 -4.29
CA ARG A 215 3.04 11.47 -3.66
C ARG A 215 3.52 11.90 -2.29
N THR A 216 4.15 10.99 -1.56
CA THR A 216 4.70 11.25 -0.23
C THR A 216 6.20 11.49 -0.33
N GLN A 217 6.70 12.50 0.39
CA GLN A 217 8.14 12.81 0.41
C GLN A 217 8.89 12.15 1.57
N SER A 218 8.17 11.60 2.54
CA SER A 218 8.76 10.90 3.70
C SER A 218 8.21 9.48 3.80
N PRO A 219 9.10 8.45 3.87
CA PRO A 219 10.56 8.53 3.77
C PRO A 219 11.06 8.96 2.38
N PRO A 220 12.37 9.28 2.22
CA PRO A 220 12.96 9.62 0.92
C PRO A 220 12.72 8.58 -0.16
N THR A 221 12.65 9.00 -1.42
CA THR A 221 12.31 8.13 -2.57
C THR A 221 13.13 6.84 -2.65
N PRO A 222 14.47 6.84 -2.46
CA PRO A 222 15.24 5.59 -2.47
C PRO A 222 14.82 4.61 -1.37
N LEU A 223 14.52 5.12 -0.16
CA LEU A 223 14.05 4.30 0.95
C LEU A 223 12.63 3.77 0.72
N GLN A 224 11.77 4.52 0.03
CA GLN A 224 10.44 4.01 -0.37
C GLN A 224 10.56 2.82 -1.33
N PHE A 225 11.42 2.93 -2.34
CA PHE A 225 11.65 1.83 -3.29
C PHE A 225 12.25 0.62 -2.58
N TYR A 226 13.26 0.83 -1.72
CA TYR A 226 13.84 -0.22 -0.89
C TYR A 226 12.80 -0.91 0.01
N LEU A 227 11.95 -0.15 0.68
CA LEU A 227 10.83 -0.66 1.50
C LEU A 227 9.89 -1.54 0.69
N VAL A 228 9.52 -1.12 -0.52
CA VAL A 228 8.62 -1.89 -1.39
C VAL A 228 9.26 -3.21 -1.82
N LEU A 229 10.52 -3.17 -2.26
CA LEU A 229 11.27 -4.37 -2.62
C LEU A 229 11.46 -5.31 -1.43
N MET A 230 11.79 -4.76 -0.24
CA MET A 230 11.89 -5.52 1.01
C MET A 230 10.56 -6.22 1.33
N LYS A 231 9.43 -5.54 1.19
CA LYS A 231 8.12 -6.14 1.39
C LYS A 231 7.86 -7.28 0.42
N LEU A 232 8.14 -7.10 -0.86
CA LEU A 232 7.99 -8.14 -1.86
C LEU A 232 8.88 -9.34 -1.54
N ARG A 233 10.16 -9.09 -1.24
CA ARG A 233 11.18 -10.12 -1.00
C ARG A 233 10.93 -10.93 0.26
N LEU A 234 10.65 -10.26 1.39
CA LEU A 234 10.56 -10.88 2.71
C LEU A 234 9.11 -11.13 3.17
N GLY A 235 8.11 -10.57 2.50
CA GLY A 235 6.70 -10.73 2.88
C GLY A 235 6.32 -9.98 4.16
N LEU A 236 7.06 -8.94 4.56
CA LEU A 236 6.87 -8.23 5.82
C LEU A 236 5.50 -7.57 5.90
N THR A 237 4.96 -7.50 7.14
CA THR A 237 3.68 -6.82 7.38
C THR A 237 3.82 -5.31 7.28
N HIS A 238 2.72 -4.60 7.01
CA HIS A 238 2.74 -3.13 7.04
C HIS A 238 3.12 -2.58 8.42
N LYS A 239 2.79 -3.31 9.48
CA LYS A 239 3.10 -2.93 10.86
C LYS A 239 4.62 -3.00 11.14
N ASP A 240 5.29 -4.08 10.71
CA ASP A 240 6.74 -4.23 10.84
C ASP A 240 7.49 -3.13 10.07
N LEU A 241 7.08 -2.89 8.81
CA LEU A 241 7.65 -1.81 8.00
C LEU A 241 7.41 -0.43 8.60
N ALA A 242 6.23 -0.21 9.21
CA ALA A 242 5.92 1.05 9.89
C ALA A 242 6.89 1.33 11.04
N PHE A 243 7.24 0.30 11.82
CA PHE A 243 8.26 0.42 12.88
C PHE A 243 9.65 0.70 12.30
N ARG A 244 10.11 -0.08 11.32
CA ARG A 244 11.45 0.06 10.72
C ARG A 244 11.68 1.43 10.07
N PHE A 245 10.67 1.95 9.39
CA PHE A 245 10.77 3.21 8.64
C PHE A 245 10.14 4.39 9.37
N HIS A 246 9.76 4.24 10.63
CA HIS A 246 9.16 5.29 11.47
C HIS A 246 7.99 6.01 10.81
N CYS A 247 7.10 5.25 10.13
CA CYS A 247 5.95 5.74 9.41
C CYS A 247 4.65 5.13 9.93
N SER A 248 3.50 5.71 9.57
CA SER A 248 2.22 5.08 9.84
C SER A 248 1.97 3.88 8.91
N CYS A 249 1.19 2.88 9.37
CA CYS A 249 0.76 1.77 8.51
C CYS A 249 -0.01 2.24 7.28
N ALA A 250 -0.73 3.36 7.38
CA ALA A 250 -1.45 3.96 6.26
C ALA A 250 -0.49 4.51 5.21
N THR A 251 0.59 5.19 5.66
CA THR A 251 1.66 5.69 4.78
C THR A 251 2.35 4.53 4.05
N ILE A 252 2.74 3.46 4.77
CA ILE A 252 3.33 2.26 4.17
C ILE A 252 2.40 1.64 3.10
N SER A 253 1.10 1.55 3.41
CA SER A 253 0.12 1.02 2.45
C SER A 253 0.01 1.90 1.19
N ALA A 254 0.00 3.22 1.34
CA ALA A 254 -0.06 4.16 0.21
C ALA A 254 1.19 4.04 -0.66
N ILE A 255 2.40 4.10 -0.06
CA ILE A 255 3.68 3.92 -0.75
C ILE A 255 3.69 2.60 -1.52
N PHE A 256 3.35 1.48 -0.86
CA PHE A 256 3.37 0.16 -1.49
C PHE A 256 2.49 0.09 -2.73
N HIS A 257 1.25 0.61 -2.68
CA HIS A 257 0.36 0.59 -3.83
C HIS A 257 0.77 1.56 -4.93
N ASP A 258 1.26 2.75 -4.59
CA ASP A 258 1.71 3.73 -5.58
C ASP A 258 2.92 3.17 -6.37
N TRP A 259 3.91 2.63 -5.68
CA TRP A 259 5.07 2.00 -6.31
C TRP A 259 4.71 0.77 -7.14
N LEU A 260 3.81 -0.11 -6.66
CA LEU A 260 3.34 -1.25 -7.45
C LEU A 260 2.68 -0.83 -8.76
N ASN A 261 1.89 0.26 -8.74
CA ASN A 261 1.26 0.77 -9.95
C ASN A 261 2.30 1.19 -10.98
N VAL A 262 3.29 1.98 -10.55
CA VAL A 262 4.37 2.46 -11.42
C VAL A 262 5.25 1.31 -11.93
N MET A 263 5.64 0.40 -11.03
CA MET A 263 6.42 -0.78 -11.40
C MET A 263 5.68 -1.62 -12.43
N THR A 264 4.38 -1.88 -12.25
CA THR A 264 3.57 -2.65 -13.21
C THR A 264 3.54 -1.98 -14.57
N GLN A 265 3.31 -0.66 -14.62
CA GLN A 265 3.27 0.08 -15.89
C GLN A 265 4.61 0.10 -16.61
N ARG A 266 5.70 0.30 -15.86
CA ARG A 266 7.04 0.43 -16.42
C ARG A 266 7.71 -0.89 -16.77
N PHE A 267 7.51 -1.91 -15.92
CA PHE A 267 8.16 -3.22 -16.09
C PHE A 267 7.37 -4.20 -16.95
N SER A 268 6.12 -3.89 -17.29
CA SER A 268 5.32 -4.75 -18.19
C SER A 268 6.00 -5.02 -19.52
N SER A 269 6.77 -4.06 -20.04
CA SER A 269 7.53 -4.21 -21.28
C SER A 269 8.75 -5.13 -21.18
N LEU A 270 9.19 -5.50 -19.95
CA LEU A 270 10.32 -6.40 -19.75
C LEU A 270 9.95 -7.88 -19.99
N ILE A 271 8.66 -8.22 -19.89
CA ILE A 271 8.16 -9.53 -20.29
C ILE A 271 7.66 -9.40 -21.71
N HIS A 272 8.48 -9.83 -22.68
CA HIS A 272 8.14 -9.77 -24.08
C HIS A 272 8.08 -11.17 -24.69
N TRP A 273 7.28 -11.31 -25.74
CA TRP A 273 7.19 -12.52 -26.52
C TRP A 273 8.28 -12.52 -27.59
N PRO A 274 9.33 -13.37 -27.50
CA PRO A 274 10.45 -13.34 -28.42
C PRO A 274 10.05 -13.81 -29.82
N SER A 275 10.71 -13.35 -30.88
CA SER A 275 10.53 -13.86 -32.23
C SER A 275 11.11 -15.28 -32.38
N ARG A 276 10.71 -15.98 -33.45
CA ARG A 276 11.28 -17.32 -33.75
C ARG A 276 12.78 -17.27 -33.97
N GLU A 277 13.25 -16.22 -34.61
CA GLU A 277 14.66 -15.98 -34.92
C GLU A 277 15.47 -15.79 -33.63
N GLU A 278 14.96 -15.00 -32.69
CA GLU A 278 15.58 -14.80 -31.37
C GLU A 278 15.69 -16.10 -30.59
N ILE A 279 14.64 -16.92 -30.61
CA ILE A 279 14.64 -18.24 -29.96
C ILE A 279 15.67 -19.16 -30.62
N LYS A 280 15.67 -19.25 -31.97
CA LYS A 280 16.62 -20.12 -32.72
C LYS A 280 18.07 -19.70 -32.47
N LYS A 281 18.36 -18.39 -32.47
CA LYS A 281 19.71 -17.85 -32.22
C LYS A 281 20.27 -18.29 -30.84
N ASN A 282 19.42 -18.34 -29.84
CA ASN A 282 19.80 -18.63 -28.46
C ASN A 282 19.36 -20.02 -27.98
N LEU A 283 19.01 -20.95 -28.90
CA LEU A 283 18.44 -22.25 -28.57
C LEU A 283 19.45 -23.14 -27.83
N PRO A 284 19.17 -23.58 -26.60
CA PRO A 284 20.07 -24.46 -25.86
C PRO A 284 20.27 -25.80 -26.57
N ALA A 285 21.45 -26.43 -26.35
CA ALA A 285 21.81 -27.67 -27.00
C ALA A 285 20.77 -28.80 -26.82
N LEU A 286 20.12 -28.84 -25.65
CA LEU A 286 19.09 -29.84 -25.33
C LEU A 286 17.82 -29.73 -26.20
N PHE A 287 17.56 -28.56 -26.80
CA PHE A 287 16.42 -28.33 -27.69
C PHE A 287 16.76 -28.46 -29.16
N LYS A 288 18.03 -28.68 -29.56
CA LYS A 288 18.44 -28.71 -30.98
C LYS A 288 17.95 -29.95 -31.74
N SER A 289 17.58 -31.01 -31.03
CA SER A 289 17.09 -32.26 -31.66
C SER A 289 15.57 -32.25 -31.86
N PRO A 290 15.08 -32.79 -32.98
CA PRO A 290 13.63 -32.97 -33.16
C PRO A 290 13.01 -33.86 -32.08
N PRO A 291 11.76 -33.59 -31.65
CA PRO A 291 10.86 -32.55 -32.11
C PRO A 291 11.02 -31.21 -31.38
N PHE A 292 12.04 -31.03 -30.53
CA PHE A 292 12.16 -29.90 -29.61
C PHE A 292 12.73 -28.64 -30.25
N ASN A 293 13.27 -28.72 -31.46
CA ASN A 293 13.91 -27.59 -32.16
C ASN A 293 12.94 -26.47 -32.59
N SER A 294 11.63 -26.75 -32.60
CA SER A 294 10.57 -25.80 -32.90
C SER A 294 9.76 -25.38 -31.65
N VAL A 295 10.25 -25.70 -30.45
CA VAL A 295 9.58 -25.31 -29.22
C VAL A 295 9.57 -23.78 -29.07
N ARG A 296 8.36 -23.22 -29.06
CA ARG A 296 8.10 -21.80 -28.89
C ARG A 296 8.11 -21.40 -27.43
N CYS A 297 7.38 -22.17 -26.62
CA CYS A 297 7.31 -21.96 -25.18
C CYS A 297 7.02 -23.25 -24.41
N ILE A 298 7.34 -23.22 -23.13
CA ILE A 298 7.01 -24.26 -22.15
C ILE A 298 6.05 -23.60 -21.17
N ILE A 299 4.90 -24.19 -20.93
CA ILE A 299 3.84 -23.65 -20.08
C ILE A 299 3.56 -24.52 -18.88
N ASP A 300 3.21 -23.88 -17.77
CA ASP A 300 2.71 -24.54 -16.57
C ASP A 300 1.82 -23.57 -15.76
N CYS A 301 0.86 -24.12 -15.00
CA CYS A 301 0.06 -23.33 -14.08
C CYS A 301 0.65 -23.35 -12.68
N SER A 302 0.66 -22.19 -12.04
CA SER A 302 1.09 -22.08 -10.66
C SER A 302 -0.01 -21.52 -9.77
N GLU A 303 -0.01 -21.94 -8.50
CA GLU A 303 -0.98 -21.51 -7.51
C GLU A 303 -0.28 -20.81 -6.33
N ILE A 304 -0.94 -19.76 -5.80
CA ILE A 304 -0.53 -19.02 -4.61
C ILE A 304 -1.66 -19.10 -3.59
N PHE A 305 -1.33 -19.39 -2.34
CA PHE A 305 -2.29 -19.45 -1.25
C PHE A 305 -2.83 -18.06 -0.92
N ILE A 306 -4.12 -17.98 -0.61
CA ILE A 306 -4.78 -16.75 -0.18
C ILE A 306 -5.58 -16.99 1.10
N ASP A 307 -5.80 -15.93 1.86
CA ASP A 307 -6.74 -15.97 2.98
C ASP A 307 -8.11 -16.41 2.52
N ARG A 308 -8.79 -17.18 3.37
CA ARG A 308 -10.14 -17.67 3.09
C ARG A 308 -11.12 -16.51 2.91
N PRO A 309 -11.73 -16.33 1.74
CA PRO A 309 -12.73 -15.29 1.51
C PRO A 309 -13.94 -15.42 2.43
N THR A 310 -14.51 -14.30 2.87
CA THR A 310 -15.74 -14.27 3.67
C THR A 310 -16.98 -14.63 2.85
N SER A 311 -17.04 -14.16 1.60
CA SER A 311 -18.13 -14.50 0.66
C SER A 311 -18.07 -15.97 0.28
N LEU A 312 -19.20 -16.68 0.37
CA LEU A 312 -19.34 -18.09 -0.03
C LEU A 312 -19.02 -18.31 -1.51
N SER A 313 -19.51 -17.42 -2.37
CA SER A 313 -19.22 -17.46 -3.82
C SER A 313 -17.73 -17.35 -4.10
N ALA A 314 -17.06 -16.31 -3.55
CA ALA A 314 -15.61 -16.13 -3.72
C ALA A 314 -14.83 -17.32 -3.14
N ARG A 315 -15.27 -17.89 -2.01
CA ARG A 315 -14.65 -19.07 -1.41
C ARG A 315 -14.73 -20.28 -2.33
N THR A 316 -15.88 -20.52 -2.91
CA THR A 316 -16.10 -21.65 -3.86
C THR A 316 -15.26 -21.45 -5.13
N MET A 317 -15.19 -20.24 -5.67
CA MET A 317 -14.42 -19.93 -6.88
C MET A 317 -12.90 -20.02 -6.69
N THR A 318 -12.41 -19.75 -5.48
CA THR A 318 -10.97 -19.77 -5.19
C THR A 318 -10.47 -21.08 -4.56
N TYR A 319 -11.37 -22.02 -4.21
CA TYR A 319 -10.96 -23.29 -3.60
C TYR A 319 -10.32 -24.22 -4.63
N SER A 320 -9.07 -24.57 -4.42
CA SER A 320 -8.33 -25.55 -5.20
C SER A 320 -8.47 -26.93 -4.57
N ASN A 321 -9.08 -27.87 -5.28
CA ASN A 321 -9.17 -29.26 -4.83
C ASN A 321 -7.78 -29.91 -4.73
N TYR A 322 -6.86 -29.51 -5.61
CA TYR A 322 -5.49 -30.04 -5.65
C TYR A 322 -4.67 -29.62 -4.43
N LYS A 323 -4.83 -28.36 -3.99
CA LYS A 323 -4.12 -27.81 -2.83
C LYS A 323 -4.89 -27.91 -1.53
N SER A 324 -6.18 -28.34 -1.57
CA SER A 324 -7.10 -28.36 -0.43
C SER A 324 -7.19 -27.03 0.32
N HIS A 325 -7.02 -25.91 -0.42
CA HIS A 325 -6.96 -24.57 0.13
C HIS A 325 -7.50 -23.52 -0.84
N ASN A 326 -7.81 -22.31 -0.35
CA ASN A 326 -8.14 -21.21 -1.24
C ASN A 326 -6.87 -20.66 -1.88
N THR A 327 -6.86 -20.58 -3.20
CA THR A 327 -5.70 -20.15 -4.01
C THR A 327 -6.14 -19.22 -5.13
N ILE A 328 -5.17 -18.50 -5.67
CA ILE A 328 -5.22 -17.90 -7.00
C ILE A 328 -4.26 -18.66 -7.90
N LYS A 329 -4.64 -18.80 -9.16
CA LYS A 329 -3.93 -19.58 -10.17
C LYS A 329 -3.61 -18.72 -11.38
N PHE A 330 -2.44 -18.90 -11.96
CA PHE A 330 -1.99 -18.19 -13.15
C PHE A 330 -1.12 -19.09 -14.02
N LEU A 331 -1.11 -18.81 -15.33
CA LEU A 331 -0.34 -19.52 -16.32
C LEU A 331 1.02 -18.81 -16.53
N VAL A 332 2.08 -19.57 -16.52
CA VAL A 332 3.45 -19.12 -16.80
C VAL A 332 3.91 -19.74 -18.10
N GLY A 333 4.43 -18.94 -19.01
CA GLY A 333 5.12 -19.38 -20.21
C GLY A 333 6.58 -18.94 -20.21
N ILE A 334 7.46 -19.86 -20.51
CA ILE A 334 8.91 -19.58 -20.64
C ILE A 334 9.42 -19.94 -22.04
N SER A 335 10.43 -19.23 -22.50
CA SER A 335 11.20 -19.64 -23.68
C SER A 335 12.06 -20.88 -23.40
N PRO A 336 12.57 -21.56 -24.42
CA PRO A 336 13.55 -22.66 -24.24
C PRO A 336 14.81 -22.25 -23.45
N THR A 337 15.17 -20.97 -23.45
CA THR A 337 16.28 -20.42 -22.66
C THR A 337 15.96 -20.32 -21.16
N GLY A 338 14.72 -20.52 -20.75
CA GLY A 338 14.27 -20.43 -19.36
C GLY A 338 13.83 -19.04 -18.93
N SER A 339 13.75 -18.07 -19.87
CA SER A 339 13.25 -16.72 -19.61
C SER A 339 11.72 -16.72 -19.59
N ILE A 340 11.11 -16.00 -18.65
CA ILE A 340 9.65 -15.83 -18.62
C ILE A 340 9.26 -14.88 -19.75
N THR A 341 8.42 -15.39 -20.64
CA THR A 341 7.94 -14.66 -21.84
C THR A 341 6.45 -14.43 -21.81
N PHE A 342 5.75 -15.10 -20.90
CA PHE A 342 4.30 -14.97 -20.74
C PHE A 342 3.86 -15.19 -19.29
N LEU A 343 2.95 -14.32 -18.82
CA LEU A 343 2.21 -14.50 -17.56
C LEU A 343 0.75 -14.11 -17.81
N SER A 344 -0.16 -14.99 -17.41
CA SER A 344 -1.59 -14.66 -17.48
C SER A 344 -2.04 -13.81 -16.30
N GLN A 345 -3.22 -13.21 -16.43
CA GLN A 345 -3.96 -12.71 -15.27
C GLN A 345 -4.22 -13.84 -14.27
N SER A 346 -4.49 -13.46 -13.02
CA SER A 346 -4.83 -14.42 -11.97
C SER A 346 -6.29 -14.86 -12.03
N TRP A 347 -6.51 -16.13 -11.74
CA TRP A 347 -7.80 -16.82 -11.70
C TRP A 347 -8.03 -17.40 -10.32
N GLY A 348 -9.30 -17.65 -9.95
CA GLY A 348 -9.58 -18.43 -8.76
C GLY A 348 -9.05 -19.88 -8.89
N GLY A 349 -8.54 -20.45 -7.80
CA GLY A 349 -7.91 -21.79 -7.80
C GLY A 349 -8.79 -22.93 -8.32
N ARG A 350 -10.11 -22.74 -8.37
CA ARG A 350 -11.05 -23.69 -8.99
C ARG A 350 -10.97 -23.73 -10.53
N ALA A 351 -10.42 -22.70 -11.15
CA ALA A 351 -10.32 -22.64 -12.61
C ALA A 351 -9.43 -23.78 -13.14
N SER A 352 -9.87 -24.44 -14.22
CA SER A 352 -9.08 -25.47 -14.87
C SER A 352 -7.96 -24.87 -15.71
N ASP A 353 -6.86 -25.61 -15.90
CA ASP A 353 -5.74 -25.20 -16.76
C ASP A 353 -6.24 -24.93 -18.19
N LYS A 354 -7.20 -25.71 -18.67
CA LYS A 354 -7.87 -25.51 -19.95
C LYS A 354 -8.54 -24.14 -20.05
N THR A 355 -9.32 -23.76 -19.03
CA THR A 355 -10.01 -22.46 -19.00
C THR A 355 -9.03 -21.30 -18.98
N ILE A 356 -8.00 -21.40 -18.14
CA ILE A 356 -6.97 -20.36 -18.03
C ILE A 356 -6.24 -20.22 -19.37
N THR A 357 -5.76 -21.30 -19.96
CA THR A 357 -5.02 -21.25 -21.23
C THR A 357 -5.87 -20.65 -22.35
N LYS A 358 -7.14 -21.06 -22.45
CA LYS A 358 -8.06 -20.52 -23.47
C LYS A 358 -8.28 -19.02 -23.35
N SER A 359 -8.39 -18.51 -22.12
CA SER A 359 -8.78 -17.11 -21.86
C SER A 359 -7.59 -16.21 -21.52
N SER A 360 -6.36 -16.73 -21.54
CA SER A 360 -5.14 -15.98 -21.16
C SER A 360 -4.59 -15.10 -22.26
N GLY A 361 -5.01 -15.28 -23.52
CA GLY A 361 -4.40 -14.64 -24.67
C GLY A 361 -3.11 -15.32 -25.17
N LEU A 362 -2.65 -16.40 -24.53
CA LEU A 362 -1.46 -17.13 -24.97
C LEU A 362 -1.58 -17.66 -26.41
N ILE A 363 -2.75 -18.23 -26.72
CA ILE A 363 -3.01 -18.84 -28.03
C ILE A 363 -2.90 -17.77 -29.14
N ASP A 364 -3.25 -16.52 -28.86
CA ASP A 364 -3.19 -15.43 -29.83
C ASP A 364 -1.76 -15.05 -30.23
N LEU A 365 -0.79 -15.29 -29.34
CA LEU A 365 0.64 -15.06 -29.56
C LEU A 365 1.34 -16.18 -30.34
N LEU A 366 0.71 -17.33 -30.48
CA LEU A 366 1.28 -18.49 -31.17
C LEU A 366 1.03 -18.40 -32.68
N GLU A 367 1.96 -18.94 -33.47
CA GLU A 367 1.94 -18.97 -34.92
C GLU A 367 1.89 -20.43 -35.42
N GLU A 368 1.39 -20.63 -36.63
CA GLU A 368 1.37 -21.95 -37.29
C GLU A 368 2.78 -22.60 -37.32
N GLY A 369 2.86 -23.87 -36.94
CA GLY A 369 4.11 -24.62 -36.82
C GLY A 369 4.86 -24.44 -35.52
N ASP A 370 4.37 -23.61 -34.58
CA ASP A 370 4.93 -23.54 -33.23
C ASP A 370 4.66 -24.81 -32.43
N ILE A 371 5.56 -25.14 -31.54
CA ILE A 371 5.41 -26.23 -30.58
C ILE A 371 5.33 -25.66 -29.17
N VAL A 372 4.29 -26.02 -28.43
CA VAL A 372 4.12 -25.69 -27.02
C VAL A 372 4.34 -26.95 -26.19
N MET A 373 5.19 -26.88 -25.17
CA MET A 373 5.39 -27.97 -24.20
C MET A 373 4.61 -27.71 -22.92
N ALA A 374 3.92 -28.74 -22.41
CA ALA A 374 3.16 -28.62 -21.16
C ALA A 374 3.18 -29.94 -20.37
N ASP A 375 2.60 -29.91 -19.15
CA ASP A 375 2.38 -31.10 -18.35
C ASP A 375 1.17 -31.90 -18.85
N ARG A 376 1.04 -33.14 -18.36
CA ARG A 376 -0.09 -34.05 -18.65
C ARG A 376 -1.46 -33.44 -18.34
N GLY A 377 -1.52 -32.50 -17.41
CA GLY A 377 -2.74 -31.77 -17.08
C GLY A 377 -3.34 -30.95 -18.25
N PHE A 378 -2.51 -30.62 -19.24
CA PHE A 378 -2.89 -29.87 -20.44
C PHE A 378 -3.43 -30.76 -21.56
N SER A 379 -4.30 -31.73 -21.25
CA SER A 379 -4.87 -32.70 -22.20
C SER A 379 -6.00 -32.11 -23.06
N PHE A 380 -5.75 -31.01 -23.77
CA PHE A 380 -6.68 -30.32 -24.64
C PHE A 380 -6.01 -29.79 -25.93
N PRO A 381 -5.39 -30.66 -26.76
CA PRO A 381 -4.64 -30.28 -27.96
C PRO A 381 -5.49 -29.57 -29.03
N GLU A 382 -6.81 -29.75 -29.00
CA GLU A 382 -7.74 -29.20 -29.99
C GLU A 382 -7.65 -27.67 -30.14
N TYR A 383 -7.38 -26.95 -29.05
CA TYR A 383 -7.26 -25.49 -29.09
C TYR A 383 -5.98 -24.99 -29.77
N PHE A 384 -4.91 -25.77 -29.64
CA PHE A 384 -3.64 -25.50 -30.28
C PHE A 384 -3.67 -25.91 -31.75
N ALA A 385 -4.23 -27.08 -32.03
CA ALA A 385 -4.37 -27.61 -33.38
C ALA A 385 -5.21 -26.72 -34.28
N ALA A 386 -6.23 -26.02 -33.75
CA ALA A 386 -7.03 -25.06 -34.49
C ALA A 386 -6.20 -23.88 -35.06
N LYS A 387 -4.98 -23.63 -34.51
CA LYS A 387 -4.03 -22.62 -34.99
C LYS A 387 -2.80 -23.23 -35.70
N GLY A 388 -2.83 -24.50 -36.01
CA GLY A 388 -1.67 -25.19 -36.59
C GLY A 388 -0.48 -25.35 -35.62
N VAL A 389 -0.74 -25.25 -34.32
CA VAL A 389 0.26 -25.37 -33.24
C VAL A 389 0.23 -26.77 -32.65
N GLN A 390 1.37 -27.37 -32.42
CA GLN A 390 1.48 -28.67 -31.80
C GLN A 390 1.66 -28.55 -30.27
N LEU A 391 0.81 -29.23 -29.49
CA LEU A 391 0.98 -29.38 -28.06
C LEU A 391 1.74 -30.67 -27.74
N LEU A 392 2.93 -30.55 -27.16
CA LEU A 392 3.69 -31.70 -26.66
C LEU A 392 3.45 -31.88 -25.16
N ILE A 393 2.88 -33.03 -24.81
CA ILE A 393 2.69 -33.48 -23.42
C ILE A 393 3.31 -34.86 -23.23
N PRO A 394 3.81 -35.20 -22.03
CA PRO A 394 4.33 -36.55 -21.76
C PRO A 394 3.29 -37.63 -21.98
N ALA A 395 3.70 -38.73 -22.59
CA ALA A 395 2.84 -39.86 -22.87
C ALA A 395 2.13 -40.38 -21.60
N SER A 396 0.87 -40.79 -21.75
CA SER A 396 0.06 -41.36 -20.67
C SER A 396 -0.18 -42.85 -20.90
N THR A 397 -0.19 -43.64 -19.82
CA THR A 397 -0.59 -45.04 -19.83
C THR A 397 -2.11 -45.23 -19.91
N ARG A 398 -2.88 -44.09 -19.88
CA ARG A 398 -4.34 -44.16 -19.90
C ARG A 398 -4.85 -44.85 -21.20
N GLY A 399 -5.52 -45.97 -21.06
CA GLY A 399 -5.98 -46.75 -22.19
C GLY A 399 -4.91 -47.66 -22.85
N LYS A 400 -3.70 -47.75 -22.24
CA LYS A 400 -2.63 -48.64 -22.70
C LYS A 400 -2.11 -49.49 -21.53
N THR A 401 -1.75 -50.73 -21.80
CA THR A 401 -1.11 -51.62 -20.81
C THR A 401 0.29 -51.15 -20.49
N GLN A 402 1.03 -50.67 -21.50
CA GLN A 402 2.43 -50.18 -21.35
C GLN A 402 2.73 -49.16 -22.44
N LEU A 403 3.66 -48.24 -22.14
CA LEU A 403 4.24 -47.30 -23.11
C LEU A 403 5.32 -47.97 -23.94
N SER A 404 5.41 -47.63 -25.21
CA SER A 404 6.52 -48.05 -26.06
C SER A 404 7.86 -47.45 -25.58
N GLY A 405 8.96 -48.11 -25.90
CA GLY A 405 10.31 -47.61 -25.55
C GLY A 405 10.55 -46.20 -26.08
N GLN A 406 10.03 -45.90 -27.24
CA GLN A 406 10.14 -44.59 -27.88
C GLN A 406 9.34 -43.51 -27.11
N GLU A 407 8.07 -43.82 -26.72
CA GLU A 407 7.27 -42.91 -25.88
C GLU A 407 7.91 -42.64 -24.51
N VAL A 408 8.53 -43.65 -23.92
CA VAL A 408 9.26 -43.51 -22.65
C VAL A 408 10.47 -42.61 -22.82
N SER A 409 11.24 -42.78 -23.90
CA SER A 409 12.42 -41.96 -24.20
C SER A 409 12.06 -40.48 -24.38
N VAL A 410 11.05 -40.19 -25.23
CA VAL A 410 10.56 -38.84 -25.48
C VAL A 410 10.00 -38.23 -24.19
N SER A 411 9.22 -38.96 -23.41
CA SER A 411 8.68 -38.47 -22.13
C SER A 411 9.76 -38.12 -21.11
N ARG A 412 10.85 -38.92 -21.04
CA ARG A 412 12.04 -38.62 -20.19
C ARG A 412 12.73 -37.33 -20.62
N GLN A 413 12.89 -37.14 -21.93
CA GLN A 413 13.49 -35.93 -22.51
C GLN A 413 12.62 -34.70 -22.20
N MET A 414 11.32 -34.79 -22.39
CA MET A 414 10.35 -33.73 -22.04
C MET A 414 10.43 -33.36 -20.56
N SER A 415 10.49 -34.34 -19.66
CA SER A 415 10.60 -34.09 -18.22
C SER A 415 11.86 -33.31 -17.87
N ARG A 416 13.01 -33.62 -18.53
CA ARG A 416 14.25 -32.86 -18.35
C ARG A 416 14.12 -31.41 -18.83
N LEU A 417 13.43 -31.17 -19.93
CA LEU A 417 13.24 -29.84 -20.50
C LEU A 417 12.21 -29.02 -19.68
N ARG A 418 11.19 -29.67 -19.15
CA ARG A 418 10.19 -29.01 -18.30
C ARG A 418 10.73 -28.50 -16.95
N ILE A 419 11.85 -29.02 -16.46
CA ILE A 419 12.46 -28.51 -15.23
C ILE A 419 12.74 -27.00 -15.29
N HIS A 420 12.89 -26.44 -16.49
CA HIS A 420 13.11 -25.01 -16.67
C HIS A 420 11.89 -24.17 -16.26
N VAL A 421 10.64 -24.59 -16.57
CA VAL A 421 9.46 -23.86 -16.15
C VAL A 421 9.20 -24.00 -14.65
N GLU A 422 9.49 -25.18 -14.09
CA GLU A 422 9.43 -25.41 -12.64
C GLU A 422 10.44 -24.52 -11.89
N ASN A 423 11.66 -24.39 -12.43
CA ASN A 423 12.66 -23.47 -11.92
C ASN A 423 12.23 -22.01 -12.03
N ALA A 424 11.58 -21.60 -13.12
CA ALA A 424 11.04 -20.25 -13.29
C ALA A 424 9.96 -19.96 -12.24
N ILE A 425 9.02 -20.87 -12.05
CA ILE A 425 8.00 -20.77 -10.98
C ILE A 425 8.65 -20.74 -9.60
N GLY A 426 9.67 -21.58 -9.38
CA GLY A 426 10.46 -21.57 -8.15
C GLY A 426 11.13 -20.22 -7.88
N ARG A 427 11.63 -19.54 -8.94
CA ARG A 427 12.18 -18.17 -8.85
C ARG A 427 11.13 -17.15 -8.43
N ILE A 428 9.94 -17.18 -9.05
CA ILE A 428 8.80 -16.33 -8.66
C ILE A 428 8.49 -16.54 -7.17
N LYS A 429 8.41 -17.76 -6.72
CA LYS A 429 8.11 -18.13 -5.31
C LYS A 429 9.26 -17.89 -4.32
N LYS A 430 10.46 -17.49 -4.76
CA LYS A 430 11.50 -16.97 -3.85
C LYS A 430 11.11 -15.67 -3.18
N TYR A 431 10.18 -14.92 -3.78
CA TYR A 431 9.57 -13.77 -3.13
C TYR A 431 8.57 -14.26 -2.09
N CYS A 432 8.89 -14.00 -0.81
CA CYS A 432 8.10 -14.50 0.31
C CYS A 432 6.64 -14.03 0.27
N ILE A 433 6.37 -12.86 -0.31
CA ILE A 433 5.00 -12.38 -0.50
C ILE A 433 4.14 -13.33 -1.35
N LEU A 434 4.75 -14.05 -2.31
CA LEU A 434 4.06 -15.01 -3.19
C LEU A 434 4.13 -16.45 -2.67
N ARG A 435 5.01 -16.72 -1.70
CA ARG A 435 5.17 -18.03 -1.07
C ARG A 435 4.26 -18.20 0.15
N GLN A 436 4.01 -17.11 0.87
CA GLN A 436 3.10 -17.07 2.02
C GLN A 436 1.65 -16.96 1.57
N THR A 437 0.72 -17.19 2.51
CA THR A 437 -0.70 -16.93 2.26
C THR A 437 -0.93 -15.43 2.09
N LEU A 438 -1.41 -15.04 0.93
CA LEU A 438 -1.69 -13.65 0.60
C LEU A 438 -2.93 -13.15 1.33
N PRO A 439 -2.85 -11.99 2.00
CA PRO A 439 -4.02 -11.34 2.55
C PRO A 439 -5.06 -11.01 1.47
N ILE A 440 -6.33 -11.23 1.78
CA ILE A 440 -7.44 -11.08 0.82
C ILE A 440 -7.54 -9.65 0.22
N ASN A 441 -7.05 -8.64 0.95
CA ASN A 441 -7.02 -7.25 0.47
C ASN A 441 -6.03 -7.02 -0.69
N LEU A 442 -5.03 -7.89 -0.86
CA LEU A 442 -4.11 -7.86 -2.01
C LEU A 442 -4.69 -8.57 -3.24
N VAL A 443 -5.67 -9.43 -3.05
CA VAL A 443 -6.33 -10.18 -4.13
C VAL A 443 -7.53 -9.42 -4.71
N LYS A 444 -8.25 -8.68 -3.86
CA LYS A 444 -9.43 -7.91 -4.30
C LYS A 444 -9.02 -6.72 -5.16
N ARG A 445 -9.69 -6.52 -6.28
CA ARG A 445 -9.62 -5.25 -7.03
C ARG A 445 -10.14 -4.12 -6.16
N ARG A 446 -9.42 -3.01 -6.12
CA ARG A 446 -9.97 -1.75 -5.60
C ARG A 446 -10.91 -1.17 -6.66
N SER A 447 -11.96 -0.47 -6.23
CA SER A 447 -12.97 0.12 -7.14
C SER A 447 -12.39 1.05 -8.23
N LYS A 448 -11.19 1.57 -8.03
CA LYS A 448 -10.47 2.45 -8.98
C LYS A 448 -9.38 1.75 -9.78
N ASP A 449 -9.09 0.49 -9.50
CA ASP A 449 -7.99 -0.24 -10.14
C ASP A 449 -8.54 -1.13 -11.26
N THR A 450 -7.93 -1.06 -12.43
CA THR A 450 -8.26 -1.94 -13.57
C THR A 450 -7.73 -3.36 -13.36
N VAL A 451 -6.66 -3.51 -12.57
CA VAL A 451 -5.96 -4.77 -12.32
C VAL A 451 -5.88 -5.05 -10.83
N ALA A 452 -6.02 -6.31 -10.41
CA ALA A 452 -5.86 -6.71 -9.01
C ALA A 452 -4.41 -6.48 -8.54
N THR A 453 -4.21 -6.21 -7.25
CA THR A 453 -2.87 -5.96 -6.70
C THR A 453 -1.93 -7.15 -6.89
N VAL A 454 -2.46 -8.38 -6.84
CA VAL A 454 -1.67 -9.59 -7.06
C VAL A 454 -1.16 -9.69 -8.50
N ASP A 455 -1.96 -9.29 -9.49
CA ASP A 455 -1.54 -9.28 -10.89
C ASP A 455 -0.45 -8.21 -11.12
N LYS A 456 -0.51 -7.08 -10.40
CA LYS A 456 0.55 -6.07 -10.37
C LYS A 456 1.87 -6.60 -9.80
N ILE A 457 1.80 -7.50 -8.82
CA ILE A 457 2.99 -8.17 -8.26
C ILE A 457 3.56 -9.18 -9.25
N LEU A 458 2.71 -9.84 -10.03
CA LEU A 458 3.12 -10.82 -11.04
C LEU A 458 3.62 -10.18 -12.34
N LEU A 459 3.20 -8.93 -12.62
CA LEU A 459 3.47 -8.16 -13.85
C LEU A 459 2.87 -8.74 -15.15
N GLU A 460 1.97 -8.01 -15.76
CA GLU A 460 1.43 -8.36 -17.07
C GLU A 460 2.37 -7.87 -18.19
N PRO A 461 2.68 -8.70 -19.22
CA PRO A 461 3.54 -8.29 -20.31
C PRO A 461 2.82 -7.37 -21.31
N LYS A 462 3.46 -6.25 -21.69
CA LYS A 462 3.02 -5.40 -22.82
C LYS A 462 4.20 -4.64 -23.43
N GLY A 463 4.56 -4.91 -24.69
CA GLY A 463 5.45 -4.09 -25.53
C GLY A 463 6.94 -4.50 -25.59
N PRO A 464 7.79 -3.78 -26.37
CA PRO A 464 9.19 -4.12 -26.57
C PRO A 464 10.06 -3.87 -25.32
N THR A 465 11.14 -4.64 -25.19
CA THR A 465 12.06 -4.59 -24.04
C THR A 465 12.85 -3.27 -24.02
N PRO A 466 12.78 -2.48 -22.95
CA PRO A 466 13.56 -1.25 -22.86
C PRO A 466 15.03 -1.54 -22.50
N THR A 467 15.94 -0.78 -23.10
CA THR A 467 17.35 -0.70 -22.69
C THR A 467 17.51 0.50 -21.75
N ILE A 468 18.01 0.28 -20.54
CA ILE A 468 18.31 1.38 -19.63
C ILE A 468 19.77 1.78 -19.79
N VAL A 469 20.02 3.07 -20.00
CA VAL A 469 21.36 3.65 -20.03
C VAL A 469 21.62 4.28 -18.64
N PHE A 470 22.64 3.81 -17.94
CA PHE A 470 23.07 4.36 -16.66
C PHE A 470 24.51 4.84 -16.79
N ASN A 471 24.76 6.13 -16.51
CA ASN A 471 26.07 6.78 -16.68
C ASN A 471 26.74 6.54 -18.04
N GLY A 472 25.93 6.58 -19.14
CA GLY A 472 26.43 6.43 -20.51
C GLY A 472 26.69 4.98 -20.96
N SER A 473 26.53 4.00 -20.08
CA SER A 473 26.66 2.58 -20.41
C SER A 473 25.30 1.89 -20.44
N PRO A 474 24.98 1.12 -21.51
CA PRO A 474 23.76 0.35 -21.58
C PRO A 474 23.78 -0.75 -20.51
N VAL A 475 22.79 -0.76 -19.62
CA VAL A 475 22.55 -1.86 -18.68
C VAL A 475 21.50 -2.76 -19.30
N PRO A 476 21.85 -3.97 -19.73
CA PRO A 476 20.88 -4.91 -20.27
C PRO A 476 19.94 -5.33 -19.14
N LEU A 477 18.71 -4.86 -19.18
CA LEU A 477 17.63 -5.37 -18.38
C LEU A 477 17.06 -6.58 -19.12
N GLU A 478 17.67 -7.73 -18.92
CA GLU A 478 16.99 -8.97 -19.24
C GLU A 478 15.74 -9.03 -18.34
N ALA A 479 14.58 -9.41 -18.90
CA ALA A 479 13.29 -9.51 -18.21
C ALA A 479 13.39 -10.29 -16.89
N GLU A 480 14.36 -11.19 -16.82
CA GLU A 480 14.76 -11.90 -15.60
C GLU A 480 15.35 -11.00 -14.53
N SER A 481 15.89 -9.80 -14.84
CA SER A 481 16.61 -8.95 -13.90
C SER A 481 15.70 -8.18 -12.95
N VAL A 482 14.46 -7.88 -13.35
CA VAL A 482 13.63 -6.91 -12.63
C VAL A 482 12.63 -7.56 -11.67
N ILE A 483 12.17 -8.78 -11.97
CA ILE A 483 11.22 -9.50 -11.11
C ILE A 483 11.75 -10.84 -10.69
N ILE A 484 12.59 -11.46 -11.52
CA ILE A 484 13.00 -12.86 -11.40
C ILE A 484 14.52 -13.02 -11.43
N ASN A 485 15.27 -12.09 -12.03
CA ASN A 485 16.72 -12.20 -12.21
C ASN A 485 17.55 -11.77 -10.99
N MET A 486 16.98 -11.91 -9.85
CA MET A 486 17.70 -11.67 -8.62
C MET A 486 18.58 -12.84 -8.20
N ASN A 487 18.72 -13.84 -9.06
CA ASN A 487 19.72 -14.90 -8.87
C ASN A 487 19.74 -15.85 -10.07
N ILE A 488 20.70 -15.73 -10.98
CA ILE A 488 21.31 -16.90 -11.62
C ILE A 488 22.58 -16.47 -12.41
N LYS A 489 23.73 -16.66 -11.84
CA LYS A 489 24.79 -17.52 -12.40
C LYS A 489 25.22 -18.40 -11.26
N ARG A 490 24.76 -19.63 -11.22
CA ARG A 490 25.49 -20.69 -10.54
C ARG A 490 26.80 -20.81 -11.28
N GLY A 491 27.89 -20.62 -10.56
CA GLY A 491 29.19 -21.12 -10.96
C GLY A 491 29.04 -22.56 -11.40
N ARG A 492 29.63 -22.86 -12.50
CA ARG A 492 30.02 -24.24 -12.85
C ARG A 492 30.92 -24.73 -11.74
N HIS A 493 30.52 -25.79 -11.09
CA HIS A 493 31.36 -26.92 -10.72
C HIS A 493 30.55 -28.17 -10.96
#